data_513b1ee96b547978053ca215a8a0241b
#
_entry.id   513b1ee96b547978053ca215a8a0241b
#
_cell.length_a   1.000
_cell.length_b   1.000
_cell.length_c   1.000
_cell.angle_alpha   90.00
_cell.angle_beta   90.00
_cell.angle_gamma   90.00
#
_symmetry.space_group_name_H-M   'P 1'
#
loop_
_entity.id
_entity.type
_entity.pdbx_description
1 polymer ?
#
loop_
_entity_poly.entity_id
_entity_poly.type
_entity_poly.pdbx_seq_one_letter_code
_entity_poly.pdbx_strand_id
1 'polypeptide(L)'
;MVYALESAVKEPFIYIRRDIPVEYVEKLRALGAKVVVENWEWNQLEPKPQVDLTDCDIILTLGIRDDLSILSHAPHVKWVHSFSVGIEAMLKSKFQHSDVIVTNSKGCTAIPIAEHTIAMILTFARGIPSMIYNKPSRIWGLIPTIELSSSTLAVIGYGEIGIAIAKRAKALGMNVIGCKRNPHKLTGGEDCADKIVGMDKIDEVLAEADFTVLALPSTNETKYFFDKTRMEKMKKGSYLINVGRGNTIVEADLITVLKNEHLAGASLDVFEVEPLPPEHCFWEMDNVIVSPHNAYYSPDHMKHNMQLFIDNFELYLKNKPLKNIVDKQLGY
;
A
#
# COMPACT_ATOMS: atom_id res chain seq x y z
N MET A 1 36.02 1.44 -47.80
CA MET A 1 34.66 1.99 -47.59
C MET A 1 33.94 1.04 -46.68
N VAL A 2 33.97 1.28 -45.37
CA VAL A 2 33.29 0.47 -44.37
C VAL A 2 31.99 1.23 -44.05
N TYR A 3 30.88 0.74 -44.58
CA TYR A 3 29.56 1.20 -44.16
C TYR A 3 29.28 0.56 -42.80
N ALA A 4 29.46 1.31 -41.71
CA ALA A 4 28.87 1.00 -40.44
C ALA A 4 27.34 1.20 -40.62
N LEU A 5 26.60 0.12 -40.68
CA LEU A 5 25.18 0.12 -40.45
C LEU A 5 24.99 0.49 -38.97
N GLU A 6 24.72 1.76 -38.66
CA GLU A 6 24.07 2.15 -37.42
C GLU A 6 22.76 1.37 -37.36
N SER A 7 22.72 0.32 -36.55
CA SER A 7 21.46 -0.30 -36.18
C SER A 7 20.65 0.80 -35.53
N ALA A 8 19.61 1.27 -36.19
CA ALA A 8 18.65 2.19 -35.61
C ALA A 8 18.20 1.60 -34.29
N VAL A 9 18.55 2.24 -33.18
CA VAL A 9 18.10 1.85 -31.85
C VAL A 9 16.58 1.93 -31.91
N LYS A 10 15.90 0.78 -31.84
CA LYS A 10 14.43 0.72 -31.89
C LYS A 10 13.88 1.62 -30.78
N GLU A 11 13.09 2.60 -31.15
CA GLU A 11 12.38 3.49 -30.21
C GLU A 11 11.49 2.65 -29.29
N PRO A 12 11.71 2.63 -27.95
CA PRO A 12 10.89 1.82 -27.05
C PRO A 12 9.44 2.26 -27.07
N PHE A 13 8.50 1.32 -27.21
CA PHE A 13 7.07 1.60 -27.20
C PHE A 13 6.49 1.39 -25.79
N ILE A 14 6.00 2.48 -25.18
CA ILE A 14 5.36 2.51 -23.88
C ILE A 14 3.84 2.66 -24.06
N TYR A 15 3.07 1.73 -23.48
CA TYR A 15 1.63 1.77 -23.41
C TYR A 15 1.18 2.01 -21.97
N ILE A 16 0.43 3.09 -21.75
CA ILE A 16 -0.01 3.55 -20.43
C ILE A 16 -1.51 3.40 -20.30
N ARG A 17 -1.95 2.59 -19.32
CA ARG A 17 -3.35 2.20 -19.11
C ARG A 17 -4.04 3.08 -18.06
N ARG A 18 -3.72 4.37 -18.01
CA ARG A 18 -4.45 5.36 -17.21
C ARG A 18 -4.13 6.76 -17.69
N ASP A 19 -5.00 7.68 -17.37
CA ASP A 19 -4.75 9.09 -17.64
C ASP A 19 -3.58 9.60 -16.76
N ILE A 20 -2.64 10.30 -17.39
CA ILE A 20 -1.52 10.95 -16.74
C ILE A 20 -1.34 12.37 -17.28
N PRO A 21 -0.81 13.31 -16.50
CA PRO A 21 -0.51 14.65 -16.98
C PRO A 21 0.40 14.65 -18.21
N VAL A 22 0.06 15.47 -19.20
CA VAL A 22 0.75 15.53 -20.49
C VAL A 22 2.25 15.79 -20.36
N GLU A 23 2.67 16.52 -19.34
CA GLU A 23 4.07 16.81 -19.07
C GLU A 23 4.93 15.54 -18.90
N TYR A 24 4.38 14.45 -18.37
CA TYR A 24 5.10 13.18 -18.23
C TYR A 24 5.16 12.42 -19.55
N VAL A 25 4.12 12.52 -20.39
CA VAL A 25 4.12 11.98 -21.74
C VAL A 25 5.24 12.64 -22.56
N GLU A 26 5.34 13.97 -22.49
CA GLU A 26 6.37 14.75 -23.18
C GLU A 26 7.77 14.42 -22.70
N LYS A 27 7.96 14.22 -21.37
CA LYS A 27 9.26 13.78 -20.82
C LYS A 27 9.68 12.42 -21.37
N LEU A 28 8.75 11.45 -21.42
CA LEU A 28 9.05 10.11 -21.95
C LEU A 28 9.39 10.16 -23.46
N ARG A 29 8.65 10.97 -24.23
CA ARG A 29 8.95 11.21 -25.65
C ARG A 29 10.30 11.87 -25.85
N ALA A 30 10.65 12.86 -25.03
CA ALA A 30 11.96 13.51 -25.07
C ALA A 30 13.13 12.54 -24.76
N LEU A 31 12.85 11.45 -24.01
CA LEU A 31 13.80 10.36 -23.77
C LEU A 31 13.84 9.34 -24.91
N GLY A 32 13.12 9.55 -26.02
CA GLY A 32 13.11 8.70 -27.20
C GLY A 32 12.10 7.55 -27.16
N ALA A 33 11.00 7.69 -26.44
CA ALA A 33 9.94 6.68 -26.40
C ALA A 33 8.75 7.05 -27.29
N LYS A 34 8.21 6.07 -28.02
CA LYS A 34 6.83 6.11 -28.53
C LYS A 34 5.88 5.89 -27.36
N VAL A 35 4.99 6.85 -27.07
CA VAL A 35 4.07 6.77 -25.91
C VAL A 35 2.62 6.84 -26.39
N VAL A 36 1.83 5.86 -26.00
CA VAL A 36 0.38 5.82 -26.16
C VAL A 36 -0.26 5.73 -24.79
N VAL A 37 -1.27 6.57 -24.56
CA VAL A 37 -2.06 6.62 -23.33
C VAL A 37 -3.50 6.27 -23.66
N GLU A 38 -4.03 5.24 -23.04
CA GLU A 38 -5.46 4.89 -23.08
C GLU A 38 -6.00 4.88 -21.67
N ASN A 39 -6.97 5.77 -21.40
CA ASN A 39 -7.58 5.80 -20.08
C ASN A 39 -8.52 4.61 -19.88
N TRP A 40 -8.34 3.89 -18.80
CA TRP A 40 -9.17 2.76 -18.41
C TRP A 40 -9.97 3.13 -17.17
N GLU A 41 -11.29 3.19 -17.34
CA GLU A 41 -12.17 3.35 -16.20
C GLU A 41 -12.24 2.03 -15.38
N TRP A 42 -12.23 2.18 -14.07
CA TRP A 42 -12.16 1.06 -13.09
C TRP A 42 -13.29 0.03 -13.19
N ASN A 43 -14.40 0.39 -13.87
CA ASN A 43 -15.64 -0.38 -13.95
C ASN A 43 -15.83 -1.07 -15.31
N GLN A 44 -14.91 -0.90 -16.24
CA GLN A 44 -15.04 -1.52 -17.56
C GLN A 44 -14.47 -2.94 -17.53
N LEU A 45 -15.31 -3.92 -17.89
CA LEU A 45 -14.87 -5.21 -18.38
C LEU A 45 -13.84 -4.94 -19.49
N GLU A 46 -12.65 -5.52 -19.40
CA GLU A 46 -11.46 -5.26 -20.20
C GLU A 46 -11.75 -4.73 -21.61
N PRO A 47 -11.60 -3.42 -21.87
CA PRO A 47 -11.67 -2.93 -23.24
C PRO A 47 -10.48 -3.50 -24.02
N LYS A 48 -10.70 -3.93 -25.25
CA LYS A 48 -9.61 -4.28 -26.15
C LYS A 48 -8.81 -3.00 -26.43
N PRO A 49 -7.43 -3.10 -26.47
CA PRO A 49 -6.62 -1.94 -26.83
C PRO A 49 -7.07 -1.41 -28.19
N GLN A 50 -7.19 -0.09 -28.32
CA GLN A 50 -7.58 0.59 -29.56
C GLN A 50 -6.41 0.70 -30.54
N VAL A 51 -5.21 0.39 -30.08
CA VAL A 51 -3.98 0.41 -30.86
C VAL A 51 -3.36 -0.98 -30.93
N ASP A 52 -2.59 -1.23 -32.00
CA ASP A 52 -1.79 -2.44 -32.13
C ASP A 52 -0.62 -2.40 -31.11
N LEU A 53 -0.57 -3.39 -30.23
CA LEU A 53 0.45 -3.53 -29.19
C LEU A 53 1.50 -4.60 -29.53
N THR A 54 1.51 -5.15 -30.74
CA THR A 54 2.45 -6.21 -31.14
C THR A 54 3.90 -5.81 -30.86
N ASP A 55 4.26 -4.56 -31.11
CA ASP A 55 5.61 -4.02 -30.90
C ASP A 55 5.82 -3.32 -29.54
N CYS A 56 4.84 -3.43 -28.61
CA CYS A 56 4.93 -2.81 -27.31
C CYS A 56 6.05 -3.45 -26.46
N ASP A 57 6.93 -2.63 -25.91
CA ASP A 57 8.03 -3.07 -25.05
C ASP A 57 7.69 -2.93 -23.55
N ILE A 58 6.89 -1.91 -23.18
CA ILE A 58 6.67 -1.51 -21.78
C ILE A 58 5.19 -1.21 -21.56
N ILE A 59 4.62 -1.78 -20.50
CA ILE A 59 3.25 -1.44 -20.05
C ILE A 59 3.31 -0.77 -18.68
N LEU A 60 2.60 0.35 -18.53
CA LEU A 60 2.38 1.04 -17.27
C LEU A 60 0.91 0.94 -16.90
N THR A 61 0.60 0.29 -15.77
CA THR A 61 -0.77 -0.06 -15.38
C THR A 61 -0.96 -0.04 -13.86
N LEU A 62 -2.13 -0.46 -13.39
CA LEU A 62 -2.47 -0.50 -11.97
C LEU A 62 -2.56 -1.95 -11.46
N GLY A 63 -1.47 -2.47 -10.93
CA GLY A 63 -1.27 -3.88 -10.62
C GLY A 63 -2.22 -4.50 -9.60
N ILE A 64 -2.83 -3.71 -8.74
CA ILE A 64 -3.81 -4.21 -7.76
C ILE A 64 -5.12 -4.68 -8.42
N ARG A 65 -5.42 -4.20 -9.63
CA ARG A 65 -6.67 -4.50 -10.36
C ARG A 65 -6.45 -5.12 -11.74
N ASP A 66 -5.26 -5.02 -12.30
CA ASP A 66 -4.94 -5.50 -13.64
C ASP A 66 -4.39 -6.93 -13.60
N ASP A 67 -5.11 -7.87 -14.17
CA ASP A 67 -4.69 -9.28 -14.28
C ASP A 67 -3.72 -9.54 -15.44
N LEU A 68 -3.36 -8.48 -16.18
CA LEU A 68 -2.47 -8.51 -17.34
C LEU A 68 -2.96 -9.38 -18.54
N SER A 69 -4.26 -9.60 -18.68
CA SER A 69 -4.82 -10.23 -19.88
C SER A 69 -4.43 -9.49 -21.17
N ILE A 70 -4.14 -8.16 -21.08
CA ILE A 70 -3.59 -7.32 -22.16
C ILE A 70 -2.33 -7.90 -22.79
N LEU A 71 -1.55 -8.72 -22.09
CA LEU A 71 -0.32 -9.31 -22.63
C LEU A 71 -0.59 -10.27 -23.80
N SER A 72 -1.82 -10.78 -23.96
CA SER A 72 -2.22 -11.54 -25.14
C SER A 72 -2.17 -10.70 -26.44
N HIS A 73 -2.26 -9.37 -26.32
CA HIS A 73 -2.13 -8.41 -27.42
C HIS A 73 -0.73 -7.80 -27.55
N ALA A 74 0.15 -8.03 -26.54
CA ALA A 74 1.48 -7.42 -26.46
C ALA A 74 2.55 -8.50 -26.22
N PRO A 75 2.81 -9.40 -27.19
CA PRO A 75 3.67 -10.58 -27.04
C PRO A 75 5.14 -10.25 -26.81
N HIS A 76 5.58 -9.04 -27.13
CA HIS A 76 6.98 -8.60 -27.04
C HIS A 76 7.28 -7.72 -25.81
N VAL A 77 6.31 -7.58 -24.88
CA VAL A 77 6.52 -6.81 -23.64
C VAL A 77 7.62 -7.42 -22.79
N LYS A 78 8.55 -6.58 -22.39
CA LYS A 78 9.71 -6.92 -21.55
C LYS A 78 9.57 -6.43 -20.12
N TRP A 79 8.83 -5.34 -19.92
CA TRP A 79 8.68 -4.70 -18.63
C TRP A 79 7.25 -4.20 -18.40
N VAL A 80 6.72 -4.51 -17.22
CA VAL A 80 5.46 -3.95 -16.72
C VAL A 80 5.76 -3.17 -15.45
N HIS A 81 5.30 -1.91 -15.38
CA HIS A 81 5.37 -1.10 -14.16
C HIS A 81 3.96 -0.90 -13.58
N SER A 82 3.84 -1.13 -12.28
CA SER A 82 2.60 -0.90 -11.55
C SER A 82 2.59 0.43 -10.83
N PHE A 83 1.56 1.26 -11.06
CA PHE A 83 1.30 2.47 -10.26
C PHE A 83 0.96 2.17 -8.79
N SER A 84 0.58 0.94 -8.46
CA SER A 84 0.34 0.51 -7.09
C SER A 84 1.53 -0.25 -6.52
N VAL A 85 1.60 -0.31 -5.19
CA VAL A 85 2.56 -1.19 -4.48
C VAL A 85 2.12 -2.63 -4.57
N GLY A 86 0.81 -2.90 -4.36
CA GLY A 86 0.21 -4.22 -4.52
C GLY A 86 0.08 -4.61 -5.98
N ILE A 87 0.31 -5.89 -6.26
CA ILE A 87 0.26 -6.50 -7.59
C ILE A 87 -0.53 -7.82 -7.58
N GLU A 88 -1.42 -7.98 -6.62
CA GLU A 88 -2.11 -9.23 -6.34
C GLU A 88 -2.92 -9.75 -7.54
N ALA A 89 -3.51 -8.84 -8.33
CA ALA A 89 -4.24 -9.23 -9.54
C ALA A 89 -3.30 -9.81 -10.60
N MET A 90 -2.13 -9.22 -10.79
CA MET A 90 -1.13 -9.66 -11.76
C MET A 90 -0.63 -11.08 -11.46
N LEU A 91 -0.50 -11.45 -10.17
CA LEU A 91 0.03 -12.73 -9.75
C LEU A 91 -0.97 -13.90 -9.91
N LYS A 92 -2.24 -13.62 -10.10
CA LYS A 92 -3.28 -14.65 -10.34
C LYS A 92 -3.22 -15.24 -11.74
N SER A 93 -2.51 -14.62 -12.66
CA SER A 93 -2.45 -15.04 -14.07
C SER A 93 -1.23 -15.93 -14.36
N LYS A 94 -1.21 -16.53 -15.58
CA LYS A 94 -0.03 -17.25 -16.10
C LYS A 94 1.24 -16.41 -16.15
N PHE A 95 1.10 -15.11 -15.98
CA PHE A 95 2.17 -14.13 -15.97
C PHE A 95 3.20 -14.34 -14.85
N GLN A 96 2.81 -14.96 -13.72
CA GLN A 96 3.72 -15.27 -12.61
C GLN A 96 4.98 -16.04 -13.08
N HIS A 97 4.85 -16.87 -14.13
CA HIS A 97 5.93 -17.69 -14.67
C HIS A 97 6.59 -17.11 -15.93
N SER A 98 6.26 -15.88 -16.33
CA SER A 98 6.88 -15.22 -17.48
C SER A 98 8.22 -14.58 -17.15
N ASP A 99 9.06 -14.34 -18.17
CA ASP A 99 10.34 -13.61 -18.04
C ASP A 99 10.14 -12.08 -18.02
N VAL A 100 8.91 -11.57 -18.16
CA VAL A 100 8.63 -10.14 -18.16
C VAL A 100 8.99 -9.55 -16.79
N ILE A 101 9.80 -8.51 -16.76
CA ILE A 101 10.18 -7.82 -15.54
C ILE A 101 8.94 -7.08 -14.98
N VAL A 102 8.69 -7.19 -13.69
CA VAL A 102 7.68 -6.36 -13.00
C VAL A 102 8.37 -5.44 -12.01
N THR A 103 8.00 -4.17 -12.05
CA THR A 103 8.34 -3.20 -11.01
C THR A 103 7.08 -2.59 -10.43
N ASN A 104 7.14 -2.12 -9.19
CA ASN A 104 6.01 -1.46 -8.53
C ASN A 104 6.41 -0.11 -7.94
N SER A 105 5.41 0.63 -7.45
CA SER A 105 5.57 1.98 -6.89
C SER A 105 5.90 1.97 -5.39
N LYS A 106 6.62 0.96 -4.91
CA LYS A 106 7.07 0.90 -3.51
C LYS A 106 7.84 2.17 -3.12
N GLY A 107 7.50 2.73 -1.97
CA GLY A 107 8.08 3.97 -1.46
C GLY A 107 7.31 5.23 -1.85
N CYS A 108 6.61 5.25 -3.00
CA CYS A 108 5.89 6.44 -3.48
C CYS A 108 4.72 6.86 -2.59
N THR A 109 4.15 5.93 -1.83
CA THR A 109 2.96 6.15 -1.00
C THR A 109 3.23 6.08 0.50
N ALA A 110 4.49 5.87 0.90
CA ALA A 110 4.84 5.67 2.31
C ALA A 110 4.54 6.92 3.17
N ILE A 111 4.78 8.11 2.63
CA ILE A 111 4.53 9.37 3.35
C ILE A 111 3.04 9.60 3.59
N PRO A 112 2.15 9.65 2.59
CA PRO A 112 0.73 9.89 2.82
C PRO A 112 0.08 8.79 3.69
N ILE A 113 0.43 7.52 3.51
CA ILE A 113 -0.08 6.44 4.37
C ILE A 113 0.36 6.64 5.82
N ALA A 114 1.60 7.04 6.06
CA ALA A 114 2.08 7.31 7.41
C ALA A 114 1.37 8.52 8.05
N GLU A 115 1.11 9.57 7.30
CA GLU A 115 0.36 10.74 7.76
C GLU A 115 -1.08 10.40 8.08
N HIS A 116 -1.75 9.62 7.21
CA HIS A 116 -3.07 9.09 7.48
C HIS A 116 -3.09 8.24 8.77
N THR A 117 -2.14 7.33 8.93
CA THR A 117 -2.04 6.46 10.11
C THR A 117 -1.88 7.28 11.39
N ILE A 118 -1.00 8.27 11.40
CA ILE A 118 -0.79 9.15 12.56
C ILE A 118 -2.05 9.98 12.85
N ALA A 119 -2.75 10.46 11.81
CA ALA A 119 -4.02 11.16 11.98
C ALA A 119 -5.06 10.27 12.67
N MET A 120 -5.15 8.99 12.30
CA MET A 120 -6.07 8.03 12.95
C MET A 120 -5.68 7.74 14.41
N ILE A 121 -4.39 7.56 14.69
CA ILE A 121 -3.89 7.42 16.07
C ILE A 121 -4.26 8.64 16.91
N LEU A 122 -3.99 9.84 16.41
CA LEU A 122 -4.35 11.11 17.10
C LEU A 122 -5.87 11.26 17.24
N THR A 123 -6.64 10.83 16.26
CA THR A 123 -8.11 10.88 16.31
C THR A 123 -8.65 10.08 17.49
N PHE A 124 -8.17 8.86 17.70
CA PHE A 124 -8.52 8.05 18.87
C PHE A 124 -7.91 8.64 20.16
N ALA A 125 -6.64 8.92 20.17
CA ALA A 125 -5.94 9.40 21.36
C ALA A 125 -6.56 10.70 21.93
N ARG A 126 -7.10 11.57 21.08
CA ARG A 126 -7.70 12.84 21.49
C ARG A 126 -9.21 12.80 21.62
N GLY A 127 -9.85 11.63 21.40
CA GLY A 127 -11.29 11.46 21.52
C GLY A 127 -12.09 12.27 20.48
N ILE A 128 -11.53 12.51 19.30
CA ILE A 128 -12.17 13.30 18.23
C ILE A 128 -13.56 12.73 17.83
N PRO A 129 -13.77 11.41 17.71
CA PRO A 129 -15.09 10.86 17.39
C PRO A 129 -16.17 11.32 18.38
N SER A 130 -15.86 11.27 19.68
CA SER A 130 -16.81 11.73 20.72
C SER A 130 -17.08 13.24 20.61
N MET A 131 -16.10 14.05 20.24
CA MET A 131 -16.31 15.49 20.02
C MET A 131 -17.26 15.75 18.85
N ILE A 132 -17.09 15.01 17.76
CA ILE A 132 -17.96 15.10 16.57
C ILE A 132 -19.38 14.65 16.93
N TYR A 133 -19.53 13.54 17.64
CA TYR A 133 -20.80 13.01 18.08
C TYR A 133 -21.56 13.95 19.03
N ASN A 134 -20.87 14.56 19.98
CA ASN A 134 -21.44 15.45 20.98
C ASN A 134 -21.89 16.79 20.40
N LYS A 135 -21.32 17.25 19.28
CA LYS A 135 -21.58 18.57 18.68
C LYS A 135 -23.07 18.81 18.32
N PRO A 136 -23.76 17.90 17.59
CA PRO A 136 -25.19 18.09 17.28
C PRO A 136 -26.07 18.19 18.52
N SER A 137 -25.74 17.43 19.56
CA SER A 137 -26.48 17.40 20.85
C SER A 137 -26.06 18.52 21.80
N ARG A 138 -25.10 19.38 21.42
CA ARG A 138 -24.59 20.49 22.25
C ARG A 138 -24.07 20.06 23.63
N ILE A 139 -23.51 18.84 23.70
CA ILE A 139 -22.98 18.28 24.95
C ILE A 139 -21.59 18.89 25.18
N TRP A 140 -21.44 19.59 26.32
CA TRP A 140 -20.17 20.12 26.81
C TRP A 140 -19.71 19.30 28.02
N GLY A 141 -18.66 18.46 27.83
CA GLY A 141 -18.14 17.58 28.88
C GLY A 141 -16.71 17.16 28.61
N LEU A 142 -16.02 16.67 29.64
CA LEU A 142 -14.70 16.09 29.50
C LEU A 142 -14.78 14.77 28.70
N ILE A 143 -13.86 14.60 27.78
CA ILE A 143 -13.73 13.39 26.97
C ILE A 143 -12.42 12.72 27.41
N PRO A 144 -12.44 11.38 27.68
CA PRO A 144 -11.21 10.63 27.95
C PRO A 144 -10.22 10.76 26.81
N THR A 145 -8.95 10.97 27.13
CA THR A 145 -7.88 11.11 26.16
C THR A 145 -6.65 10.31 26.57
N ILE A 146 -5.81 9.97 25.60
CA ILE A 146 -4.53 9.27 25.77
C ILE A 146 -3.41 10.26 25.42
N GLU A 147 -2.35 10.25 26.22
CA GLU A 147 -1.11 10.98 25.92
C GLU A 147 -0.14 10.05 25.18
N LEU A 148 0.23 10.43 23.95
CA LEU A 148 1.04 9.56 23.09
C LEU A 148 2.46 9.35 23.59
N SER A 149 3.03 10.30 24.32
CA SER A 149 4.39 10.22 24.87
C SER A 149 4.57 9.08 25.89
N SER A 150 3.48 8.59 26.48
CA SER A 150 3.47 7.43 27.38
C SER A 150 2.93 6.17 26.74
N SER A 151 2.67 6.19 25.42
CA SER A 151 2.02 5.09 24.72
C SER A 151 2.99 4.29 23.85
N THR A 152 2.70 3.00 23.69
CA THR A 152 3.45 2.09 22.82
C THR A 152 2.71 1.85 21.52
N LEU A 153 3.42 2.01 20.39
CA LEU A 153 2.97 1.70 19.05
C LEU A 153 3.63 0.41 18.55
N ALA A 154 2.85 -0.60 18.22
CA ALA A 154 3.32 -1.76 17.45
C ALA A 154 3.12 -1.51 15.95
N VAL A 155 4.17 -1.69 15.16
CA VAL A 155 4.11 -1.60 13.69
C VAL A 155 4.37 -2.98 13.11
N ILE A 156 3.29 -3.67 12.70
CA ILE A 156 3.34 -5.00 12.12
C ILE A 156 3.48 -4.90 10.61
N GLY A 157 4.69 -5.23 10.11
CA GLY A 157 5.11 -4.93 8.75
C GLY A 157 6.07 -3.74 8.71
N TYR A 158 7.27 -3.89 9.28
CA TYR A 158 8.29 -2.84 9.37
C TYR A 158 9.10 -2.73 8.07
N GLY A 159 8.42 -2.34 6.98
CA GLY A 159 8.97 -1.96 5.68
C GLY A 159 8.93 -0.44 5.50
N GLU A 160 8.97 0.07 4.25
CA GLU A 160 8.96 1.51 3.93
C GLU A 160 7.82 2.29 4.61
N ILE A 161 6.58 1.74 4.55
CA ILE A 161 5.41 2.34 5.21
C ILE A 161 5.60 2.31 6.73
N GLY A 162 5.97 1.16 7.28
CA GLY A 162 6.18 1.00 8.72
C GLY A 162 7.25 1.92 9.28
N ILE A 163 8.37 2.10 8.56
CA ILE A 163 9.44 3.04 8.90
C ILE A 163 8.93 4.49 8.88
N ALA A 164 8.16 4.87 7.84
CA ALA A 164 7.60 6.21 7.74
C ALA A 164 6.61 6.52 8.87
N ILE A 165 5.82 5.54 9.31
CA ILE A 165 4.93 5.62 10.48
C ILE A 165 5.75 5.76 11.76
N ALA A 166 6.71 4.87 11.97
CA ALA A 166 7.58 4.85 13.14
C ALA A 166 8.29 6.18 13.37
N LYS A 167 8.89 6.74 12.30
CA LYS A 167 9.56 8.05 12.34
C LYS A 167 8.66 9.15 12.87
N ARG A 168 7.38 9.18 12.47
CA ARG A 168 6.40 10.19 12.91
C ARG A 168 5.93 9.92 14.33
N ALA A 169 5.69 8.67 14.68
CA ALA A 169 5.31 8.26 16.02
C ALA A 169 6.41 8.60 17.05
N LYS A 170 7.68 8.37 16.70
CA LYS A 170 8.83 8.79 17.53
C LYS A 170 8.87 10.30 17.73
N ALA A 171 8.56 11.10 16.72
CA ALA A 171 8.51 12.56 16.84
C ALA A 171 7.38 13.04 17.79
N LEU A 172 6.35 12.20 18.00
CA LEU A 172 5.29 12.43 19.00
C LEU A 172 5.63 11.81 20.37
N GLY A 173 6.83 11.28 20.56
CA GLY A 173 7.31 10.74 21.83
C GLY A 173 6.88 9.31 22.14
N MET A 174 6.22 8.62 21.21
CA MET A 174 5.79 7.23 21.42
C MET A 174 6.98 6.26 21.57
N ASN A 175 6.78 5.20 22.35
CA ASN A 175 7.60 4.00 22.28
C ASN A 175 7.20 3.18 21.06
N VAL A 176 8.13 2.83 20.17
CA VAL A 176 7.81 2.15 18.89
C VAL A 176 8.48 0.78 18.83
N ILE A 177 7.67 -0.26 18.58
CA ILE A 177 8.14 -1.63 18.35
C ILE A 177 7.78 -2.03 16.91
N GLY A 178 8.81 -2.30 16.10
CA GLY A 178 8.66 -2.79 14.74
C GLY A 178 8.68 -4.33 14.68
N CYS A 179 7.73 -4.92 13.94
CA CYS A 179 7.72 -6.36 13.63
C CYS A 179 7.97 -6.59 12.14
N LYS A 180 8.92 -7.45 11.79
CA LYS A 180 9.17 -7.87 10.40
C LYS A 180 9.64 -9.33 10.32
N ARG A 181 9.49 -9.95 9.15
CA ARG A 181 9.86 -11.36 8.91
C ARG A 181 11.33 -11.63 9.25
N ASN A 182 12.22 -10.78 8.83
CA ASN A 182 13.65 -10.90 9.13
C ASN A 182 14.13 -9.64 9.89
N PRO A 183 14.19 -9.68 11.24
CA PRO A 183 14.56 -8.54 12.06
C PRO A 183 16.02 -8.11 11.87
N HIS A 184 16.90 -9.01 11.38
CA HIS A 184 18.31 -8.73 11.15
C HIS A 184 18.61 -8.11 9.79
N LYS A 185 17.65 -8.12 8.85
CA LYS A 185 17.81 -7.46 7.55
C LYS A 185 17.66 -5.96 7.73
N LEU A 186 18.74 -5.21 7.55
CA LEU A 186 18.72 -3.76 7.60
C LEU A 186 17.90 -3.17 6.43
N THR A 187 17.08 -2.18 6.72
CA THR A 187 16.19 -1.50 5.76
C THR A 187 16.38 0.02 5.73
N GLY A 188 17.33 0.55 6.54
CA GLY A 188 17.67 1.98 6.58
C GLY A 188 16.74 2.84 7.45
N GLY A 189 15.95 2.22 8.33
CA GLY A 189 15.04 2.92 9.25
C GLY A 189 15.01 2.30 10.64
N GLU A 190 16.06 1.59 11.00
CA GLU A 190 16.17 0.85 12.27
C GLU A 190 16.19 1.78 13.48
N ASP A 191 16.71 2.99 13.32
CA ASP A 191 16.75 4.05 14.34
C ASP A 191 15.38 4.71 14.58
N CYS A 192 14.38 4.40 13.74
CA CYS A 192 13.02 4.90 13.93
C CYS A 192 12.16 4.04 14.87
N ALA A 193 12.66 2.93 15.39
CA ALA A 193 12.01 2.10 16.39
C ALA A 193 12.91 1.87 17.61
N ASP A 194 12.31 1.76 18.79
CA ASP A 194 13.04 1.43 20.02
C ASP A 194 13.44 -0.04 20.05
N LYS A 195 12.63 -0.88 19.37
CA LYS A 195 12.87 -2.33 19.27
C LYS A 195 12.36 -2.85 17.94
N ILE A 196 13.12 -3.74 17.30
CA ILE A 196 12.70 -4.48 16.10
C ILE A 196 12.77 -5.97 16.41
N VAL A 197 11.67 -6.69 16.15
CA VAL A 197 11.54 -8.11 16.47
C VAL A 197 11.03 -8.91 15.25
N GLY A 198 11.21 -10.22 15.32
CA GLY A 198 10.62 -11.18 14.37
C GLY A 198 9.13 -11.39 14.61
N MET A 199 8.47 -11.99 13.62
CA MET A 199 7.03 -12.32 13.70
C MET A 199 6.74 -13.41 14.75
N ASP A 200 7.74 -14.16 15.20
CA ASP A 200 7.67 -15.12 16.31
C ASP A 200 7.41 -14.47 17.67
N LYS A 201 7.70 -13.15 17.80
CA LYS A 201 7.48 -12.36 19.02
C LYS A 201 6.22 -11.50 18.98
N ILE A 202 5.36 -11.69 17.99
CA ILE A 202 4.21 -10.80 17.75
C ILE A 202 3.26 -10.76 18.94
N ASP A 203 2.97 -11.89 19.59
CA ASP A 203 2.01 -11.95 20.69
C ASP A 203 2.51 -11.15 21.92
N GLU A 204 3.84 -11.17 22.18
CA GLU A 204 4.46 -10.34 23.22
C GLU A 204 4.27 -8.84 22.90
N VAL A 205 4.50 -8.44 21.64
CA VAL A 205 4.36 -7.06 21.17
C VAL A 205 2.92 -6.58 21.26
N LEU A 206 1.97 -7.42 20.85
CA LEU A 206 0.53 -7.09 20.88
C LEU A 206 0.04 -6.85 22.32
N ALA A 207 0.56 -7.59 23.29
CA ALA A 207 0.21 -7.44 24.71
C ALA A 207 0.71 -6.12 25.32
N GLU A 208 1.78 -5.53 24.77
CA GLU A 208 2.36 -4.27 25.26
C GLU A 208 1.76 -3.03 24.57
N ALA A 209 1.24 -3.18 23.36
CA ALA A 209 0.89 -2.05 22.50
C ALA A 209 -0.45 -1.40 22.84
N ASP A 210 -0.47 -0.07 22.98
CA ASP A 210 -1.69 0.75 23.07
C ASP A 210 -2.31 0.95 21.69
N PHE A 211 -1.47 1.02 20.65
CA PHE A 211 -1.86 1.11 19.25
C PHE A 211 -1.12 0.05 18.43
N THR A 212 -1.84 -0.67 17.60
CA THR A 212 -1.27 -1.65 16.67
C THR A 212 -1.60 -1.24 15.24
N VAL A 213 -0.57 -1.08 14.41
CA VAL A 213 -0.72 -0.77 12.98
C VAL A 213 -0.33 -1.99 12.14
N LEU A 214 -1.23 -2.38 11.23
CA LEU A 214 -0.97 -3.40 10.22
C LEU A 214 -0.57 -2.71 8.92
N ALA A 215 0.68 -2.94 8.49
CA ALA A 215 1.24 -2.51 7.21
C ALA A 215 1.78 -3.72 6.42
N LEU A 216 1.06 -4.83 6.49
CA LEU A 216 1.41 -6.12 5.87
C LEU A 216 0.92 -6.20 4.42
N PRO A 217 1.68 -6.81 3.50
CA PRO A 217 1.18 -7.22 2.19
C PRO A 217 0.21 -8.40 2.34
N SER A 218 -0.63 -8.64 1.31
CA SER A 218 -1.43 -9.86 1.23
C SER A 218 -0.59 -11.00 0.64
N THR A 219 -0.29 -11.99 1.47
CA THR A 219 0.39 -13.24 1.10
C THR A 219 -0.34 -14.43 1.73
N ASN A 220 0.01 -15.64 1.34
CA ASN A 220 -0.55 -16.84 1.98
C ASN A 220 -0.26 -16.88 3.49
N GLU A 221 0.83 -16.28 3.96
CA GLU A 221 1.22 -16.25 5.37
C GLU A 221 0.50 -15.15 6.17
N THR A 222 0.07 -14.07 5.49
CA THR A 222 -0.56 -12.91 6.15
C THR A 222 -2.08 -12.88 6.00
N LYS A 223 -2.63 -13.73 5.12
CA LYS A 223 -4.07 -13.87 4.95
C LYS A 223 -4.70 -14.42 6.22
N TYR A 224 -5.71 -13.70 6.74
CA TYR A 224 -6.41 -14.02 7.99
C TYR A 224 -5.47 -14.20 9.20
N PHE A 225 -4.33 -13.51 9.17
CA PHE A 225 -3.33 -13.60 10.21
C PHE A 225 -3.79 -12.98 11.54
N PHE A 226 -4.69 -11.98 11.49
CA PHE A 226 -5.36 -11.38 12.64
C PHE A 226 -6.75 -11.98 12.80
N ASP A 227 -6.82 -13.15 13.42
CA ASP A 227 -8.03 -13.82 13.89
C ASP A 227 -8.38 -13.41 15.32
N LYS A 228 -9.50 -13.92 15.84
CA LYS A 228 -9.96 -13.67 17.21
C LYS A 228 -8.87 -13.98 18.23
N THR A 229 -8.22 -15.13 18.10
CA THR A 229 -7.19 -15.59 19.06
C THR A 229 -6.04 -14.59 19.17
N ARG A 230 -5.60 -14.05 18.04
CA ARG A 230 -4.53 -13.05 18.02
C ARG A 230 -4.99 -11.69 18.48
N MET A 231 -6.19 -11.26 18.11
CA MET A 231 -6.77 -10.00 18.60
C MET A 231 -7.01 -10.01 20.11
N GLU A 232 -7.36 -11.15 20.70
CA GLU A 232 -7.47 -11.31 22.14
C GLU A 232 -6.10 -11.26 22.89
N LYS A 233 -4.97 -11.39 22.18
CA LYS A 233 -3.64 -11.12 22.76
C LYS A 233 -3.30 -9.63 22.81
N MET A 234 -3.98 -8.80 22.05
CA MET A 234 -3.81 -7.37 22.13
C MET A 234 -4.19 -6.85 23.52
N LYS A 235 -3.51 -5.79 23.94
CA LYS A 235 -3.82 -5.13 25.21
C LYS A 235 -5.29 -4.71 25.26
N LYS A 236 -6.00 -5.07 26.33
CA LYS A 236 -7.40 -4.66 26.49
C LYS A 236 -7.52 -3.13 26.47
N GLY A 237 -8.47 -2.62 25.69
CA GLY A 237 -8.67 -1.19 25.49
C GLY A 237 -7.70 -0.54 24.49
N SER A 238 -6.90 -1.33 23.78
CA SER A 238 -6.02 -0.84 22.71
C SER A 238 -6.77 -0.63 21.40
N TYR A 239 -6.09 -0.04 20.42
CA TYR A 239 -6.63 0.31 19.10
C TYR A 239 -5.90 -0.43 17.98
N LEU A 240 -6.66 -0.85 16.95
CA LEU A 240 -6.15 -1.49 15.75
C LEU A 240 -6.30 -0.56 14.54
N ILE A 241 -5.22 -0.35 13.79
CA ILE A 241 -5.22 0.44 12.55
C ILE A 241 -4.76 -0.45 11.40
N ASN A 242 -5.56 -0.61 10.34
CA ASN A 242 -5.17 -1.37 9.17
C ASN A 242 -5.04 -0.47 7.94
N VAL A 243 -3.79 -0.32 7.46
CA VAL A 243 -3.42 0.40 6.23
C VAL A 243 -2.69 -0.52 5.24
N GLY A 244 -2.73 -1.84 5.50
CA GLY A 244 -2.11 -2.87 4.67
C GLY A 244 -3.10 -3.46 3.66
N ARG A 245 -3.74 -4.57 4.04
CA ARG A 245 -4.76 -5.28 3.23
C ARG A 245 -5.90 -5.75 4.13
N GLY A 246 -7.14 -5.66 3.63
CA GLY A 246 -8.33 -6.08 4.38
C GLY A 246 -8.29 -7.54 4.77
N ASN A 247 -7.94 -8.41 3.85
CA ASN A 247 -7.88 -9.86 4.10
C ASN A 247 -6.77 -10.32 5.07
N THR A 248 -6.01 -9.40 5.68
CA THR A 248 -5.09 -9.75 6.79
C THR A 248 -5.85 -9.94 8.10
N ILE A 249 -7.08 -9.44 8.20
CA ILE A 249 -7.95 -9.55 9.36
C ILE A 249 -9.12 -10.48 9.01
N VAL A 250 -9.57 -11.27 9.98
CA VAL A 250 -10.88 -11.94 9.94
C VAL A 250 -11.91 -10.93 10.45
N GLU A 251 -12.66 -10.29 9.55
CA GLU A 251 -13.57 -9.16 9.89
C GLU A 251 -14.63 -9.54 10.90
N ALA A 252 -15.21 -10.75 10.82
CA ALA A 252 -16.19 -11.25 11.80
C ALA A 252 -15.62 -11.34 13.23
N ASP A 253 -14.35 -11.69 13.35
CA ASP A 253 -13.64 -11.77 14.62
C ASP A 253 -13.34 -10.37 15.16
N LEU A 254 -12.94 -9.43 14.29
CA LEU A 254 -12.74 -8.03 14.66
C LEU A 254 -14.04 -7.40 15.20
N ILE A 255 -15.16 -7.63 14.51
CA ILE A 255 -16.48 -7.19 14.97
C ILE A 255 -16.77 -7.73 16.38
N THR A 256 -16.45 -9.00 16.63
CA THR A 256 -16.68 -9.64 17.93
C THR A 256 -15.85 -8.98 19.03
N VAL A 257 -14.55 -8.76 18.83
CA VAL A 257 -13.68 -8.16 19.87
C VAL A 257 -13.95 -6.68 20.10
N LEU A 258 -14.46 -5.95 19.09
CA LEU A 258 -14.91 -4.57 19.22
C LEU A 258 -16.24 -4.48 20.01
N LYS A 259 -17.21 -5.35 19.71
CA LYS A 259 -18.51 -5.40 20.43
C LYS A 259 -18.36 -5.82 21.89
N ASN A 260 -17.37 -6.67 22.20
CA ASN A 260 -17.06 -7.11 23.56
C ASN A 260 -16.13 -6.13 24.29
N GLU A 261 -15.83 -4.98 23.70
CA GLU A 261 -14.95 -3.94 24.28
C GLU A 261 -13.55 -4.46 24.69
N HIS A 262 -13.09 -5.53 24.05
CA HIS A 262 -11.70 -5.95 24.22
C HIS A 262 -10.76 -4.95 23.55
N LEU A 263 -11.08 -4.55 22.31
CA LEU A 263 -10.47 -3.39 21.64
C LEU A 263 -11.37 -2.17 21.81
N ALA A 264 -10.75 -1.02 22.12
CA ALA A 264 -11.47 0.25 22.26
C ALA A 264 -11.97 0.78 20.91
N GLY A 265 -11.25 0.49 19.82
CA GLY A 265 -11.66 0.89 18.48
C GLY A 265 -10.74 0.38 17.39
N ALA A 266 -11.16 0.58 16.15
CA ALA A 266 -10.36 0.28 14.96
C ALA A 266 -10.48 1.38 13.90
N SER A 267 -9.38 1.62 13.15
CA SER A 267 -9.40 2.42 11.92
C SER A 267 -9.00 1.54 10.75
N LEU A 268 -9.88 1.44 9.77
CA LEU A 268 -9.76 0.54 8.64
C LEU A 268 -9.76 1.36 7.34
N ASP A 269 -8.63 1.34 6.61
CA ASP A 269 -8.54 1.92 5.27
C ASP A 269 -8.77 0.87 4.18
N VAL A 270 -8.73 -0.41 4.56
CA VAL A 270 -8.82 -1.56 3.66
C VAL A 270 -9.76 -2.62 4.22
N PHE A 271 -10.47 -3.33 3.33
CA PHE A 271 -11.51 -4.30 3.67
C PHE A 271 -11.35 -5.59 2.86
N GLU A 272 -11.97 -6.68 3.34
CA GLU A 272 -11.97 -7.96 2.64
C GLU A 272 -12.68 -7.85 1.29
N VAL A 273 -13.78 -7.09 1.27
CA VAL A 273 -14.54 -6.74 0.06
C VAL A 273 -14.51 -5.23 -0.14
N GLU A 274 -14.01 -4.80 -1.29
CA GLU A 274 -13.92 -3.39 -1.68
C GLU A 274 -14.59 -3.14 -3.03
N PRO A 275 -15.48 -2.11 -3.12
CA PRO A 275 -15.92 -1.18 -2.07
C PRO A 275 -16.64 -1.87 -0.92
N LEU A 276 -16.49 -1.32 0.32
CA LEU A 276 -17.21 -1.83 1.48
C LEU A 276 -18.72 -1.77 1.22
N PRO A 277 -19.46 -2.91 1.30
CA PRO A 277 -20.91 -2.93 1.05
C PRO A 277 -21.67 -1.95 1.94
N PRO A 278 -22.72 -1.27 1.41
CA PRO A 278 -23.50 -0.29 2.18
C PRO A 278 -24.17 -0.87 3.44
N GLU A 279 -24.46 -2.17 3.42
CA GLU A 279 -25.08 -2.91 4.52
C GLU A 279 -24.07 -3.43 5.57
N HIS A 280 -22.77 -3.18 5.38
CA HIS A 280 -21.75 -3.69 6.27
C HIS A 280 -21.83 -2.99 7.64
N CYS A 281 -21.76 -3.77 8.74
CA CYS A 281 -21.95 -3.24 10.09
C CYS A 281 -20.89 -2.24 10.56
N PHE A 282 -19.71 -2.19 9.94
CA PHE A 282 -18.70 -1.18 10.27
C PHE A 282 -19.20 0.25 10.09
N TRP A 283 -20.16 0.50 9.19
CA TRP A 283 -20.76 1.83 9.00
C TRP A 283 -21.53 2.34 10.22
N GLU A 284 -22.07 1.41 11.05
CA GLU A 284 -22.90 1.71 12.23
C GLU A 284 -22.12 1.62 13.55
N MET A 285 -20.85 1.20 13.52
CA MET A 285 -20.04 1.03 14.73
C MET A 285 -19.33 2.34 15.11
N ASP A 286 -19.73 2.98 16.20
CA ASP A 286 -19.18 4.26 16.68
C ASP A 286 -17.67 4.20 17.01
N ASN A 287 -17.15 3.00 17.31
CA ASN A 287 -15.74 2.77 17.61
C ASN A 287 -14.93 2.30 16.39
N VAL A 288 -15.49 2.40 15.16
CA VAL A 288 -14.79 2.09 13.91
C VAL A 288 -14.72 3.32 13.04
N ILE A 289 -13.51 3.65 12.56
CA ILE A 289 -13.30 4.67 11.53
C ILE A 289 -13.07 3.94 10.21
N VAL A 290 -13.94 4.23 9.23
CA VAL A 290 -13.87 3.69 7.87
C VAL A 290 -13.27 4.75 6.95
N SER A 291 -12.23 4.40 6.20
CA SER A 291 -11.73 5.21 5.07
C SER A 291 -11.68 4.37 3.80
N PRO A 292 -11.97 4.96 2.61
CA PRO A 292 -12.26 4.20 1.39
C PRO A 292 -10.99 3.87 0.60
N HIS A 293 -10.02 3.18 1.23
CA HIS A 293 -8.73 2.80 0.66
C HIS A 293 -8.00 4.00 0.02
N ASN A 294 -7.98 5.13 0.73
CA ASN A 294 -7.40 6.38 0.24
C ASN A 294 -6.20 6.89 1.05
N ALA A 295 -5.71 6.13 2.02
CA ALA A 295 -4.53 6.50 2.81
C ALA A 295 -3.31 6.82 1.93
N TYR A 296 -3.21 6.23 0.74
CA TYR A 296 -2.14 6.48 -0.22
C TYR A 296 -2.29 7.80 -0.99
N TYR A 297 -3.51 8.36 -1.05
CA TYR A 297 -3.83 9.46 -1.94
C TYR A 297 -3.27 10.79 -1.41
N SER A 298 -2.58 11.52 -2.28
CA SER A 298 -2.12 12.89 -2.04
C SER A 298 -2.01 13.63 -3.37
N PRO A 299 -1.98 14.97 -3.38
CA PRO A 299 -1.74 15.74 -4.60
C PRO A 299 -0.43 15.36 -5.31
N ASP A 300 0.60 14.97 -4.57
CA ASP A 300 1.91 14.59 -5.10
C ASP A 300 2.02 13.12 -5.50
N HIS A 301 0.98 12.31 -5.27
CA HIS A 301 0.99 10.86 -5.57
C HIS A 301 1.39 10.57 -7.01
N MET A 302 0.77 11.25 -7.99
CA MET A 302 1.08 11.07 -9.41
C MET A 302 2.53 11.46 -9.73
N LYS A 303 2.99 12.57 -9.16
CA LYS A 303 4.37 13.05 -9.33
C LYS A 303 5.40 12.02 -8.86
N HIS A 304 5.23 11.45 -7.67
CA HIS A 304 6.16 10.46 -7.13
C HIS A 304 6.18 9.18 -7.98
N ASN A 305 5.01 8.70 -8.39
CA ASN A 305 4.91 7.51 -9.25
C ASN A 305 5.57 7.73 -10.61
N MET A 306 5.26 8.83 -11.28
CA MET A 306 5.82 9.12 -12.59
C MET A 306 7.32 9.39 -12.53
N GLN A 307 7.83 10.02 -11.46
CA GLN A 307 9.27 10.21 -11.29
C GLN A 307 9.98 8.86 -11.16
N LEU A 308 9.46 7.95 -10.33
CA LEU A 308 10.03 6.60 -10.19
C LEU A 308 10.01 5.83 -11.53
N PHE A 309 8.91 5.92 -12.28
CA PHE A 309 8.80 5.29 -13.60
C PHE A 309 9.81 5.86 -14.57
N ILE A 310 9.97 7.19 -14.65
CA ILE A 310 10.95 7.86 -15.52
C ILE A 310 12.38 7.48 -15.12
N ASP A 311 12.71 7.47 -13.83
CA ASP A 311 14.02 7.00 -13.34
C ASP A 311 14.30 5.56 -13.79
N ASN A 312 13.30 4.68 -13.69
CA ASN A 312 13.40 3.30 -14.16
C ASN A 312 13.50 3.20 -15.68
N PHE A 313 12.80 4.06 -16.42
CA PHE A 313 12.91 4.10 -17.87
C PHE A 313 14.30 4.53 -18.32
N GLU A 314 14.93 5.49 -17.66
CA GLU A 314 16.34 5.85 -17.92
C GLU A 314 17.31 4.70 -17.62
N LEU A 315 17.04 3.91 -16.57
CA LEU A 315 17.84 2.71 -16.28
C LEU A 315 17.64 1.64 -17.36
N TYR A 316 16.37 1.45 -17.81
CA TYR A 316 16.02 0.54 -18.89
C TYR A 316 16.78 0.86 -20.18
N LEU A 317 16.78 2.13 -20.59
CA LEU A 317 17.54 2.59 -21.79
C LEU A 317 19.04 2.34 -21.68
N LYS A 318 19.58 2.32 -20.46
CA LYS A 318 21.00 2.06 -20.18
C LYS A 318 21.31 0.58 -19.91
N ASN A 319 20.33 -0.32 -20.07
CA ASN A 319 20.42 -1.75 -19.69
C ASN A 319 20.91 -1.96 -18.24
N LYS A 320 20.50 -1.09 -17.31
CA LYS A 320 20.82 -1.18 -15.87
C LYS A 320 19.69 -1.84 -15.10
N PRO A 321 19.97 -2.47 -13.93
CA PRO A 321 18.93 -3.01 -13.07
C PRO A 321 17.90 -1.93 -12.68
N LEU A 322 16.63 -2.27 -12.80
CA LEU A 322 15.53 -1.37 -12.41
C LEU A 322 15.36 -1.33 -10.89
N LYS A 323 14.82 -0.25 -10.38
CA LYS A 323 14.38 -0.12 -8.97
C LYS A 323 13.07 -0.86 -8.77
N ASN A 324 12.86 -1.38 -7.56
CA ASN A 324 11.61 -2.02 -7.13
C ASN A 324 11.16 -3.20 -8.02
N ILE A 325 12.08 -4.02 -8.47
CA ILE A 325 11.75 -5.28 -9.14
C ILE A 325 11.02 -6.17 -8.13
N VAL A 326 9.88 -6.67 -8.54
CA VAL A 326 9.04 -7.55 -7.71
C VAL A 326 9.52 -8.99 -7.83
N ASP A 327 9.65 -9.65 -6.68
CA ASP A 327 9.78 -11.10 -6.63
C ASP A 327 8.38 -11.72 -6.83
N LYS A 328 8.15 -12.30 -8.00
CA LYS A 328 6.84 -12.88 -8.37
C LYS A 328 6.45 -14.10 -7.53
N GLN A 329 7.41 -14.77 -6.88
CA GLN A 329 7.15 -15.92 -6.01
C GLN A 329 6.72 -15.45 -4.62
N LEU A 330 7.38 -14.41 -4.10
CA LEU A 330 7.06 -13.81 -2.81
C LEU A 330 5.83 -12.89 -2.88
N GLY A 331 5.51 -12.34 -4.06
CA GLY A 331 4.35 -11.48 -4.28
C GLY A 331 4.58 -10.01 -3.94
N TYR A 332 5.84 -9.56 -3.72
CA TYR A 332 6.15 -8.15 -3.38
C TYR A 332 7.62 -7.80 -3.66
#